data_0397b4bab8fcc641c08fab75b212d31e
#
_entry.id   0397b4bab8fcc641c08fab75b212d31e
#
_cell.length_a   1.000
_cell.length_b   1.000
_cell.length_c   1.000
_cell.angle_alpha   90.00
_cell.angle_beta   90.00
_cell.angle_gamma   90.00
#
_symmetry.space_group_name_H-M   'P 1'
#
loop_
_entity.id
_entity.type
_entity.pdbx_description
1 polymer ?
#
loop_
_entity_poly.entity_id
_entity_poly.type
_entity_poly.pdbx_seq_one_letter_code
_entity_poly.pdbx_strand_id
1 'polypeptide(L)'
;MIYTVTFNPSLDYILRLDALEKGEINRVTYENILPGGKGLNVSMVLKNLGHESRALGFVAGFTGEAVKKQFESFGCTADFVHLAEGFSRINVKIKAKEETEINGQGPLIPEAAQKELFQKLENLQDGDTLVLAGSIPNTLPDDIYERIMEHLAGRGIRIIVDATKGLLLKVLKYGPWLIKPNNHELGEMFGKELKTEEELLAHAKKLQEMGAKNVLISMAGDGALFLTEAGESFKSPAPRGTLVNSVGAGDSMVAGFLAGFEESGGSWQRAFFMGVATGSASAFSENLATRPEVEALLRNL
;
A
#
# COMPACT_ATOMS: atom_id res chain seq x y z
N MET A 1 -15.15 6.12 7.59
CA MET A 1 -14.73 6.17 6.16
C MET A 1 -13.24 5.82 6.05
N ILE A 2 -12.81 5.21 4.93
CA ILE A 2 -11.38 4.92 4.69
C ILE A 2 -10.84 5.90 3.65
N TYR A 3 -9.72 6.55 3.95
CA TYR A 3 -8.97 7.42 3.03
C TYR A 3 -7.63 6.79 2.72
N THR A 4 -7.16 6.92 1.50
CA THR A 4 -5.82 6.49 1.10
C THR A 4 -5.05 7.66 0.50
N VAL A 5 -3.77 7.78 0.79
CA VAL A 5 -2.91 8.80 0.18
C VAL A 5 -1.86 8.13 -0.70
N THR A 6 -1.81 8.56 -1.96
CA THR A 6 -0.73 8.26 -2.89
C THR A 6 -0.16 9.58 -3.40
N PHE A 7 1.01 9.99 -2.93
CA PHE A 7 1.57 11.28 -3.33
C PHE A 7 1.90 11.37 -4.82
N ASN A 8 2.24 10.25 -5.44
CA ASN A 8 2.72 10.20 -6.81
C ASN A 8 2.08 9.04 -7.59
N PRO A 9 0.77 9.12 -7.88
CA PRO A 9 0.08 8.15 -8.73
C PRO A 9 0.74 8.02 -10.08
N SER A 10 0.61 6.87 -10.72
CA SER A 10 1.22 6.57 -12.01
C SER A 10 0.23 5.92 -12.97
N LEU A 11 0.56 6.00 -14.26
CA LEU A 11 0.14 4.99 -15.22
C LEU A 11 1.22 3.91 -15.25
N ASP A 12 0.87 2.68 -14.90
CA ASP A 12 1.77 1.53 -14.99
C ASP A 12 1.57 0.88 -16.35
N TYR A 13 2.55 1.05 -17.25
CA TYR A 13 2.56 0.45 -18.57
C TYR A 13 3.24 -0.91 -18.50
N ILE A 14 2.45 -1.96 -18.56
CA ILE A 14 2.87 -3.36 -18.43
C ILE A 14 3.12 -3.92 -19.82
N LEU A 15 4.33 -4.39 -20.06
CA LEU A 15 4.78 -4.96 -21.31
C LEU A 15 5.21 -6.41 -21.12
N ARG A 16 4.80 -7.33 -22.01
CA ARG A 16 5.35 -8.70 -22.07
C ARG A 16 6.11 -8.89 -23.37
N LEU A 17 7.28 -9.49 -23.25
CA LEU A 17 8.13 -9.89 -24.38
C LEU A 17 8.96 -11.13 -23.99
N ASP A 18 9.40 -11.89 -24.98
CA ASP A 18 10.17 -13.11 -24.73
C ASP A 18 11.55 -12.81 -24.13
N ALA A 19 12.21 -11.74 -24.59
CA ALA A 19 13.46 -11.24 -24.08
C ALA A 19 13.58 -9.73 -24.30
N LEU A 20 14.28 -9.05 -23.41
CA LEU A 20 14.64 -7.64 -23.54
C LEU A 20 16.09 -7.54 -24.09
N GLU A 21 16.23 -7.17 -25.35
CA GLU A 21 17.51 -7.02 -26.02
C GLU A 21 17.96 -5.56 -26.00
N LYS A 22 19.06 -5.28 -25.31
CA LYS A 22 19.60 -3.91 -25.20
C LYS A 22 20.18 -3.44 -26.54
N GLY A 23 19.78 -2.23 -26.95
CA GLY A 23 20.24 -1.63 -28.20
C GLY A 23 19.46 -2.06 -29.45
N GLU A 24 18.48 -2.95 -29.29
CA GLU A 24 17.66 -3.47 -30.38
C GLU A 24 16.21 -2.99 -30.31
N ILE A 25 15.46 -3.16 -31.40
CA ILE A 25 14.02 -2.91 -31.44
C ILE A 25 13.30 -4.10 -30.82
N ASN A 26 12.76 -3.91 -29.61
CA ASN A 26 11.96 -4.91 -28.93
C ASN A 26 10.47 -4.73 -29.28
N ARG A 27 9.79 -5.82 -29.63
CA ARG A 27 8.34 -5.84 -29.89
C ARG A 27 7.64 -6.65 -28.83
N VAL A 28 6.60 -6.04 -28.22
CA VAL A 28 5.82 -6.67 -27.15
C VAL A 28 4.82 -7.67 -27.72
N THR A 29 4.58 -8.74 -26.98
CA THR A 29 3.53 -9.73 -27.26
C THR A 29 2.21 -9.39 -26.55
N TYR A 30 2.28 -8.57 -25.51
CA TYR A 30 1.14 -8.08 -24.73
C TYR A 30 1.47 -6.73 -24.12
N GLU A 31 0.47 -5.86 -24.04
CA GLU A 31 0.57 -4.59 -23.33
C GLU A 31 -0.72 -4.26 -22.59
N ASN A 32 -0.58 -3.57 -21.45
CA ASN A 32 -1.71 -3.06 -20.69
C ASN A 32 -1.31 -1.79 -19.94
N ILE A 33 -2.27 -0.92 -19.65
CA ILE A 33 -2.06 0.29 -18.86
C ILE A 33 -3.04 0.27 -17.68
N LEU A 34 -2.51 0.36 -16.47
CA LEU A 34 -3.28 0.36 -15.22
C LEU A 34 -2.94 1.59 -14.37
N PRO A 35 -3.88 2.10 -13.55
CA PRO A 35 -3.55 3.09 -12.55
C PRO A 35 -2.67 2.45 -11.49
N GLY A 36 -1.59 3.10 -11.11
CA GLY A 36 -0.61 2.61 -10.15
C GLY A 36 -0.42 3.53 -8.96
N GLY A 37 0.09 2.95 -7.89
CA GLY A 37 0.37 3.60 -6.63
C GLY A 37 -0.22 2.83 -5.46
N LYS A 38 0.56 2.68 -4.37
CA LYS A 38 0.19 1.80 -3.24
C LYS A 38 -1.19 2.12 -2.65
N GLY A 39 -1.48 3.40 -2.38
CA GLY A 39 -2.79 3.79 -1.83
C GLY A 39 -3.94 3.58 -2.83
N LEU A 40 -3.68 3.71 -4.16
CA LEU A 40 -4.66 3.38 -5.18
C LEU A 40 -4.94 1.87 -5.18
N ASN A 41 -3.90 1.04 -5.08
CA ASN A 41 -4.05 -0.41 -4.98
C ASN A 41 -4.89 -0.80 -3.75
N VAL A 42 -4.61 -0.20 -2.58
CA VAL A 42 -5.43 -0.40 -1.37
C VAL A 42 -6.90 -0.05 -1.64
N SER A 43 -7.18 1.09 -2.26
CA SER A 43 -8.56 1.51 -2.58
C SER A 43 -9.26 0.59 -3.57
N MET A 44 -8.56 0.14 -4.62
CA MET A 44 -9.11 -0.81 -5.61
C MET A 44 -9.45 -2.16 -4.96
N VAL A 45 -8.57 -2.67 -4.11
CA VAL A 45 -8.83 -3.92 -3.38
C VAL A 45 -9.97 -3.76 -2.39
N LEU A 46 -10.02 -2.65 -1.63
CA LEU A 46 -11.16 -2.35 -0.76
C LEU A 46 -12.48 -2.36 -1.55
N LYS A 47 -12.50 -1.74 -2.74
CA LYS A 47 -13.68 -1.75 -3.62
C LYS A 47 -14.05 -3.16 -4.07
N ASN A 48 -13.08 -3.97 -4.47
CA ASN A 48 -13.30 -5.38 -4.82
C ASN A 48 -13.86 -6.20 -3.64
N LEU A 49 -13.52 -5.81 -2.42
CA LEU A 49 -14.02 -6.39 -1.18
C LEU A 49 -15.35 -5.77 -0.69
N GLY A 50 -15.94 -4.83 -1.46
CA GLY A 50 -17.22 -4.21 -1.14
C GLY A 50 -17.15 -3.03 -0.17
N HIS A 51 -15.95 -2.48 0.07
CA HIS A 51 -15.74 -1.32 0.95
C HIS A 51 -15.49 -0.05 0.14
N GLU A 52 -16.13 1.04 0.54
CA GLU A 52 -15.88 2.35 -0.05
C GLU A 52 -14.65 3.00 0.58
N SER A 53 -13.86 3.67 -0.26
CA SER A 53 -12.73 4.47 0.16
C SER A 53 -12.58 5.71 -0.72
N ARG A 54 -11.83 6.69 -0.25
CA ARG A 54 -11.52 7.92 -0.99
C ARG A 54 -10.02 8.06 -1.15
N ALA A 55 -9.55 8.09 -2.39
CA ALA A 55 -8.13 8.22 -2.70
C ALA A 55 -7.75 9.70 -2.86
N LEU A 56 -6.75 10.13 -2.08
CA LEU A 56 -6.11 11.44 -2.11
C LEU A 56 -4.73 11.32 -2.73
N GLY A 57 -4.23 12.42 -3.31
CA GLY A 57 -2.90 12.48 -3.91
C GLY A 57 -2.82 13.58 -4.94
N PHE A 58 -1.73 13.61 -5.71
CA PHE A 58 -1.48 14.65 -6.71
C PHE A 58 -1.46 14.06 -8.10
N VAL A 59 -2.21 14.66 -9.03
CA VAL A 59 -2.23 14.28 -10.44
C VAL A 59 -1.97 15.48 -11.33
N ALA A 60 -1.38 15.25 -12.51
CA ALA A 60 -1.04 16.30 -13.45
C ALA A 60 -1.21 15.86 -14.90
N GLY A 61 -1.61 16.78 -15.76
CA GLY A 61 -1.65 16.63 -17.22
C GLY A 61 -2.52 15.46 -17.68
N PHE A 62 -2.34 15.08 -18.94
CA PHE A 62 -3.16 14.03 -19.59
C PHE A 62 -3.02 12.65 -18.91
N THR A 63 -1.86 12.33 -18.38
CA THR A 63 -1.63 11.08 -17.65
C THR A 63 -2.36 11.07 -16.31
N GLY A 64 -2.42 12.22 -15.62
CA GLY A 64 -3.19 12.37 -14.39
C GLY A 64 -4.68 12.19 -14.60
N GLU A 65 -5.22 12.76 -15.69
CA GLU A 65 -6.61 12.54 -16.10
C GLU A 65 -6.87 11.07 -16.44
N ALA A 66 -5.93 10.40 -17.11
CA ALA A 66 -6.03 8.98 -17.43
C ALA A 66 -6.02 8.11 -16.16
N VAL A 67 -5.12 8.40 -15.20
CA VAL A 67 -5.10 7.71 -13.88
C VAL A 67 -6.47 7.85 -13.20
N LYS A 68 -6.97 9.08 -13.07
CA LYS A 68 -8.26 9.35 -12.45
C LYS A 68 -9.40 8.59 -13.13
N LYS A 69 -9.52 8.73 -14.46
CA LYS A 69 -10.57 8.10 -15.25
C LYS A 69 -10.55 6.57 -15.13
N GLN A 70 -9.37 5.95 -15.21
CA GLN A 70 -9.26 4.51 -15.04
C GLN A 70 -9.60 4.08 -13.61
N PHE A 71 -9.09 4.78 -12.60
CA PHE A 71 -9.37 4.48 -11.19
C PHE A 71 -10.88 4.58 -10.89
N GLU A 72 -11.54 5.60 -11.39
CA GLU A 72 -13.00 5.77 -11.28
C GLU A 72 -13.79 4.69 -12.06
N SER A 73 -13.25 4.17 -13.16
CA SER A 73 -13.87 3.07 -13.89
C SER A 73 -13.90 1.74 -13.15
N PHE A 74 -13.00 1.56 -12.14
CA PHE A 74 -13.08 0.46 -11.18
C PHE A 74 -14.12 0.69 -10.06
N GLY A 75 -14.87 1.80 -10.13
CA GLY A 75 -15.87 2.18 -9.13
C GLY A 75 -15.26 2.80 -7.86
N CYS A 76 -14.00 3.21 -7.91
CA CYS A 76 -13.31 3.88 -6.81
C CYS A 76 -13.58 5.39 -6.81
N THR A 77 -13.46 6.05 -5.67
CA THR A 77 -13.64 7.50 -5.53
C THR A 77 -12.29 8.21 -5.48
N ALA A 78 -12.02 9.06 -6.48
CA ALA A 78 -10.83 9.90 -6.55
C ALA A 78 -11.15 11.31 -6.04
N ASP A 79 -10.31 11.82 -5.12
CA ASP A 79 -10.35 13.20 -4.62
C ASP A 79 -8.94 13.82 -4.71
N PHE A 80 -8.37 13.76 -5.90
CA PHE A 80 -7.01 14.22 -6.15
C PHE A 80 -6.89 15.74 -6.19
N VAL A 81 -5.71 16.22 -5.83
CA VAL A 81 -5.28 17.59 -6.10
C VAL A 81 -4.71 17.65 -7.52
N HIS A 82 -5.25 18.52 -8.36
CA HIS A 82 -4.82 18.68 -9.73
C HIS A 82 -3.72 19.76 -9.82
N LEU A 83 -2.57 19.35 -10.34
CA LEU A 83 -1.44 20.26 -10.55
C LEU A 83 -1.55 20.93 -11.93
N ALA A 84 -1.24 22.23 -11.99
CA ALA A 84 -1.35 23.01 -13.20
C ALA A 84 -0.28 22.66 -14.26
N GLU A 85 0.88 22.15 -13.83
CA GLU A 85 2.02 21.89 -14.69
C GLU A 85 2.52 20.44 -14.57
N GLY A 86 3.18 19.97 -15.62
CA GLY A 86 3.75 18.64 -15.68
C GLY A 86 2.76 17.56 -16.06
N PHE A 87 3.10 16.33 -15.72
CA PHE A 87 2.26 15.15 -15.94
C PHE A 87 2.53 14.09 -14.87
N SER A 88 1.50 13.32 -14.49
CA SER A 88 1.66 12.16 -13.62
C SER A 88 2.58 11.15 -14.25
N ARG A 89 3.43 10.53 -13.44
CA ARG A 89 4.47 9.62 -13.95
C ARG A 89 3.89 8.42 -14.68
N ILE A 90 4.67 7.93 -15.62
CA ILE A 90 4.46 6.63 -16.27
C ILE A 90 5.56 5.71 -15.74
N ASN A 91 5.18 4.55 -15.24
CA ASN A 91 6.11 3.48 -14.93
C ASN A 91 6.02 2.44 -16.03
N VAL A 92 7.15 1.93 -16.50
CA VAL A 92 7.22 0.85 -17.47
C VAL A 92 7.60 -0.43 -16.73
N LYS A 93 6.73 -1.45 -16.79
CA LYS A 93 6.94 -2.76 -16.18
C LYS A 93 7.14 -3.79 -17.27
N ILE A 94 8.37 -4.20 -17.45
CA ILE A 94 8.77 -5.14 -18.49
C ILE A 94 8.79 -6.55 -17.89
N LYS A 95 7.86 -7.40 -18.34
CA LYS A 95 7.79 -8.82 -18.00
C LYS A 95 8.42 -9.64 -19.12
N ALA A 96 9.67 -10.03 -18.92
CA ALA A 96 10.47 -10.89 -19.78
C ALA A 96 11.03 -12.06 -18.96
N LYS A 97 12.14 -12.66 -19.36
CA LYS A 97 12.87 -13.65 -18.53
C LYS A 97 13.22 -13.10 -17.15
N GLU A 98 13.58 -11.82 -17.11
CA GLU A 98 13.79 -11.06 -15.88
C GLU A 98 12.81 -9.87 -15.87
N GLU A 99 12.19 -9.61 -14.72
CA GLU A 99 11.34 -8.43 -14.56
C GLU A 99 12.21 -7.18 -14.44
N THR A 100 11.85 -6.13 -15.19
CA THR A 100 12.54 -4.84 -15.14
C THR A 100 11.50 -3.72 -15.00
N GLU A 101 11.72 -2.84 -14.04
CA GLU A 101 10.89 -1.67 -13.84
C GLU A 101 11.65 -0.38 -14.11
N ILE A 102 11.04 0.53 -14.88
CA ILE A 102 11.52 1.89 -15.10
C ILE A 102 10.47 2.83 -14.54
N ASN A 103 10.79 3.48 -13.42
CA ASN A 103 9.85 4.31 -12.70
C ASN A 103 10.11 5.79 -12.98
N GLY A 104 9.08 6.49 -13.50
CA GLY A 104 9.11 7.93 -13.73
C GLY A 104 9.13 8.73 -12.42
N GLN A 105 9.64 9.96 -12.45
CA GLN A 105 9.72 10.83 -11.27
C GLN A 105 8.38 11.48 -10.91
N GLY A 106 7.58 11.82 -11.91
CA GLY A 106 6.33 12.56 -11.73
C GLY A 106 6.51 14.09 -11.69
N PRO A 107 5.43 14.82 -11.42
CA PRO A 107 5.41 16.26 -11.49
C PRO A 107 6.02 16.93 -10.25
N LEU A 108 6.42 18.20 -10.39
CA LEU A 108 6.73 19.05 -9.25
C LEU A 108 5.44 19.33 -8.46
N ILE A 109 5.49 19.17 -7.14
CA ILE A 109 4.35 19.41 -6.26
C ILE A 109 4.58 20.72 -5.49
N PRO A 110 3.95 21.83 -5.91
CA PRO A 110 4.14 23.12 -5.28
C PRO A 110 3.49 23.17 -3.89
N GLU A 111 3.95 24.11 -3.06
CA GLU A 111 3.45 24.28 -1.68
C GLU A 111 1.92 24.55 -1.64
N ALA A 112 1.39 25.26 -2.63
CA ALA A 112 -0.05 25.50 -2.72
C ALA A 112 -0.85 24.21 -2.85
N ALA A 113 -0.38 23.25 -3.65
CA ALA A 113 -1.01 21.93 -3.79
C ALA A 113 -0.88 21.11 -2.50
N GLN A 114 0.26 21.21 -1.80
CA GLN A 114 0.40 20.58 -0.48
C GLN A 114 -0.64 21.12 0.51
N LYS A 115 -0.84 22.43 0.56
CA LYS A 115 -1.88 23.07 1.39
C LYS A 115 -3.29 22.55 1.04
N GLU A 116 -3.59 22.38 -0.25
CA GLU A 116 -4.87 21.83 -0.68
C GLU A 116 -5.06 20.37 -0.18
N LEU A 117 -4.01 19.56 -0.23
CA LEU A 117 -4.08 18.21 0.35
C LEU A 117 -4.39 18.26 1.86
N PHE A 118 -3.74 19.14 2.62
CA PHE A 118 -4.02 19.31 4.05
C PHE A 118 -5.45 19.77 4.30
N GLN A 119 -6.02 20.67 3.49
CA GLN A 119 -7.43 21.06 3.56
C GLN A 119 -8.38 19.87 3.32
N LYS A 120 -8.03 18.96 2.38
CA LYS A 120 -8.81 17.72 2.18
C LYS A 120 -8.71 16.79 3.40
N LEU A 121 -7.56 16.71 4.05
CA LEU A 121 -7.36 15.93 5.28
C LEU A 121 -8.14 16.49 6.48
N GLU A 122 -8.48 17.77 6.50
CA GLU A 122 -9.34 18.37 7.52
C GLU A 122 -10.78 17.80 7.51
N ASN A 123 -11.23 17.22 6.41
CA ASN A 123 -12.54 16.59 6.32
C ASN A 123 -12.62 15.22 7.03
N LEU A 124 -11.50 14.63 7.43
CA LEU A 124 -11.49 13.39 8.19
C LEU A 124 -12.08 13.60 9.59
N GLN A 125 -12.84 12.64 10.09
CA GLN A 125 -13.53 12.69 11.36
C GLN A 125 -13.07 11.57 12.30
N ASP A 126 -13.43 11.69 13.57
CA ASP A 126 -13.20 10.64 14.56
C ASP A 126 -13.74 9.29 14.07
N GLY A 127 -12.93 8.24 14.24
CA GLY A 127 -13.23 6.90 13.75
C GLY A 127 -12.89 6.64 12.28
N ASP A 128 -12.53 7.67 11.49
CA ASP A 128 -12.03 7.46 10.12
C ASP A 128 -10.66 6.76 10.11
N THR A 129 -10.35 6.14 8.99
CA THR A 129 -9.06 5.48 8.77
C THR A 129 -8.31 6.18 7.64
N LEU A 130 -7.04 6.50 7.85
CA LEU A 130 -6.14 7.04 6.84
C LEU A 130 -5.01 6.06 6.56
N VAL A 131 -4.83 5.68 5.30
CA VAL A 131 -3.72 4.85 4.84
C VAL A 131 -2.69 5.73 4.14
N LEU A 132 -1.52 5.87 4.73
CA LEU A 132 -0.34 6.50 4.14
C LEU A 132 0.53 5.39 3.54
N ALA A 133 0.54 5.26 2.23
CA ALA A 133 1.22 4.16 1.56
C ALA A 133 2.14 4.63 0.43
N GLY A 134 3.35 4.07 0.39
CA GLY A 134 4.35 4.32 -0.64
C GLY A 134 5.48 5.26 -0.23
N SER A 135 6.32 5.58 -1.21
CA SER A 135 7.46 6.49 -1.06
C SER A 135 7.03 7.94 -1.19
N ILE A 136 7.80 8.83 -0.57
CA ILE A 136 7.71 10.27 -0.80
C ILE A 136 8.49 10.58 -2.08
N PRO A 137 7.88 11.26 -3.09
CA PRO A 137 8.63 11.73 -4.25
C PRO A 137 9.62 12.83 -3.83
N ASN A 138 10.74 12.94 -4.53
CA ASN A 138 11.77 13.95 -4.27
C ASN A 138 11.31 15.41 -4.44
N THR A 139 10.10 15.61 -4.93
CA THR A 139 9.42 16.90 -5.09
C THR A 139 8.59 17.31 -3.87
N LEU A 140 8.52 16.47 -2.84
CA LEU A 140 7.91 16.78 -1.55
C LEU A 140 8.97 16.78 -0.43
N PRO A 141 8.74 17.51 0.66
CA PRO A 141 9.55 17.41 1.86
C PRO A 141 9.58 15.96 2.39
N ASP A 142 10.74 15.52 2.85
CA ASP A 142 10.93 14.15 3.35
C ASP A 142 10.23 13.87 4.70
N ASP A 143 9.68 14.92 5.32
CA ASP A 143 8.90 14.91 6.56
C ASP A 143 7.39 14.96 6.35
N ILE A 144 6.89 14.89 5.09
CA ILE A 144 5.47 15.09 4.79
C ILE A 144 4.55 14.10 5.55
N TYR A 145 4.98 12.87 5.79
CA TYR A 145 4.22 11.90 6.59
C TYR A 145 4.14 12.33 8.06
N GLU A 146 5.26 12.81 8.62
CA GLU A 146 5.29 13.33 9.98
C GLU A 146 4.33 14.51 10.11
N ARG A 147 4.38 15.47 9.18
CA ARG A 147 3.49 16.64 9.14
C ARG A 147 2.01 16.25 9.04
N ILE A 148 1.66 15.22 8.26
CA ILE A 148 0.28 14.73 8.18
C ILE A 148 -0.14 14.12 9.52
N MET A 149 0.70 13.29 10.12
CA MET A 149 0.38 12.66 11.40
C MET A 149 0.27 13.67 12.54
N GLU A 150 1.15 14.68 12.57
CA GLU A 150 1.06 15.80 13.52
C GLU A 150 -0.21 16.61 13.33
N HIS A 151 -0.58 16.93 12.08
CA HIS A 151 -1.81 17.67 11.75
C HIS A 151 -3.08 16.94 12.19
N LEU A 152 -3.09 15.62 12.14
CA LEU A 152 -4.23 14.78 12.50
C LEU A 152 -4.18 14.28 13.96
N ALA A 153 -3.15 14.66 14.72
CA ALA A 153 -2.98 14.20 16.09
C ALA A 153 -4.18 14.58 16.98
N GLY A 154 -4.61 13.65 17.83
CA GLY A 154 -5.72 13.87 18.77
C GLY A 154 -7.12 13.87 18.16
N ARG A 155 -7.28 13.63 16.85
CA ARG A 155 -8.56 13.66 16.14
C ARG A 155 -9.29 12.30 16.08
N GLY A 156 -8.77 11.27 16.77
CA GLY A 156 -9.37 9.93 16.77
C GLY A 156 -9.27 9.16 15.46
N ILE A 157 -8.38 9.58 14.56
CA ILE A 157 -8.18 8.95 13.25
C ILE A 157 -7.22 7.78 13.37
N ARG A 158 -7.58 6.62 12.81
CA ARG A 158 -6.70 5.46 12.72
C ARG A 158 -5.74 5.63 11.55
N ILE A 159 -4.44 5.85 11.81
CA ILE A 159 -3.46 6.04 10.76
C ILE A 159 -2.67 4.75 10.55
N ILE A 160 -2.70 4.25 9.32
CA ILE A 160 -1.93 3.10 8.86
C ILE A 160 -0.76 3.59 8.02
N VAL A 161 0.43 3.07 8.26
CA VAL A 161 1.62 3.43 7.49
C VAL A 161 2.23 2.19 6.85
N ASP A 162 2.26 2.16 5.53
CA ASP A 162 3.00 1.19 4.70
C ASP A 162 4.06 1.91 3.87
N ALA A 163 5.20 2.17 4.50
CA ALA A 163 6.28 2.96 3.94
C ALA A 163 7.64 2.29 4.16
N THR A 164 8.64 2.73 3.40
CA THR A 164 10.00 2.19 3.50
C THR A 164 10.72 2.61 4.79
N LYS A 165 11.67 1.81 5.22
CA LYS A 165 12.54 1.84 6.41
C LYS A 165 12.66 3.17 7.15
N GLY A 166 13.39 4.13 6.58
CA GLY A 166 13.69 5.40 7.24
C GLY A 166 12.46 6.26 7.47
N LEU A 167 11.50 6.20 6.55
CA LEU A 167 10.25 6.94 6.65
C LEU A 167 9.35 6.35 7.75
N LEU A 168 9.30 5.01 7.84
CA LEU A 168 8.52 4.34 8.88
C LEU A 168 9.03 4.70 10.28
N LEU A 169 10.36 4.65 10.51
CA LEU A 169 10.95 5.00 11.80
C LEU A 169 10.66 6.45 12.23
N LYS A 170 10.64 7.40 11.28
CA LYS A 170 10.35 8.82 11.57
C LYS A 170 8.93 9.03 12.13
N VAL A 171 7.96 8.22 11.70
CA VAL A 171 6.54 8.40 12.05
C VAL A 171 6.12 7.66 13.32
N LEU A 172 6.93 6.75 13.86
CA LEU A 172 6.56 5.95 15.04
C LEU A 172 6.21 6.81 16.27
N LYS A 173 6.94 7.90 16.51
CA LYS A 173 6.67 8.83 17.61
C LYS A 173 5.27 9.46 17.59
N TYR A 174 4.57 9.41 16.46
CA TYR A 174 3.19 9.91 16.33
C TYR A 174 2.13 8.82 16.57
N GLY A 175 2.52 7.62 16.95
CA GLY A 175 1.60 6.54 17.34
C GLY A 175 0.74 5.98 16.20
N PRO A 176 1.31 5.54 15.05
CA PRO A 176 0.51 4.93 13.99
C PRO A 176 -0.29 3.75 14.52
N TRP A 177 -1.59 3.69 14.16
CA TRP A 177 -2.48 2.63 14.59
C TRP A 177 -2.06 1.25 14.07
N LEU A 178 -1.54 1.19 12.84
CA LEU A 178 -0.97 -0.01 12.23
C LEU A 178 0.22 0.36 11.36
N ILE A 179 1.29 -0.41 11.45
CA ILE A 179 2.39 -0.39 10.49
C ILE A 179 2.53 -1.76 9.84
N LYS A 180 2.99 -1.78 8.57
CA LYS A 180 3.19 -3.04 7.85
C LYS A 180 4.58 -3.11 7.20
N PRO A 181 5.66 -3.39 7.92
CA PRO A 181 6.93 -3.78 7.31
C PRO A 181 6.87 -5.21 6.77
N ASN A 182 7.72 -5.55 5.80
CA ASN A 182 8.05 -6.94 5.55
C ASN A 182 9.21 -7.39 6.46
N ASN A 183 9.48 -8.71 6.53
CA ASN A 183 10.52 -9.27 7.38
C ASN A 183 11.93 -8.71 7.05
N HIS A 184 12.23 -8.44 5.77
CA HIS A 184 13.50 -7.85 5.37
C HIS A 184 13.60 -6.39 5.81
N GLU A 185 12.55 -5.58 5.55
CA GLU A 185 12.48 -4.19 5.98
C GLU A 185 12.64 -4.07 7.50
N LEU A 186 11.97 -4.96 8.26
CA LEU A 186 12.10 -5.01 9.71
C LEU A 186 13.55 -5.30 10.13
N GLY A 187 14.19 -6.30 9.51
CA GLY A 187 15.58 -6.62 9.78
C GLY A 187 16.53 -5.45 9.48
N GLU A 188 16.34 -4.81 8.34
CA GLU A 188 17.15 -3.67 7.92
C GLU A 188 17.00 -2.44 8.82
N MET A 189 15.81 -2.18 9.40
CA MET A 189 15.60 -1.11 10.39
C MET A 189 16.50 -1.27 11.62
N PHE A 190 16.86 -2.52 11.96
CA PHE A 190 17.72 -2.83 13.12
C PHE A 190 19.12 -3.32 12.73
N GLY A 191 19.48 -3.27 11.43
CA GLY A 191 20.79 -3.72 10.93
C GLY A 191 21.04 -5.21 11.13
N LYS A 192 19.99 -6.05 11.06
CA LYS A 192 20.04 -7.49 11.32
C LYS A 192 19.26 -8.29 10.28
N GLU A 193 19.67 -9.52 10.04
CA GLU A 193 18.88 -10.53 9.38
C GLU A 193 18.03 -11.26 10.43
N LEU A 194 16.70 -11.21 10.33
CA LEU A 194 15.76 -11.85 11.25
C LEU A 194 15.25 -13.15 10.61
N LYS A 195 15.50 -14.28 11.27
CA LYS A 195 15.24 -15.62 10.70
C LYS A 195 14.15 -16.38 11.43
N THR A 196 13.92 -16.07 12.70
CA THR A 196 12.93 -16.80 13.50
C THR A 196 11.74 -15.93 13.87
N GLU A 197 10.64 -16.58 14.18
CA GLU A 197 9.43 -15.92 14.67
C GLU A 197 9.70 -15.09 15.93
N GLU A 198 10.47 -15.65 16.88
CA GLU A 198 10.81 -15.00 18.13
C GLU A 198 11.61 -13.71 17.87
N GLU A 199 12.55 -13.74 16.91
CA GLU A 199 13.29 -12.55 16.50
C GLU A 199 12.38 -11.49 15.87
N LEU A 200 11.45 -11.90 14.98
CA LEU A 200 10.48 -11.00 14.36
C LEU A 200 9.57 -10.35 15.40
N LEU A 201 8.98 -11.14 16.31
CA LEU A 201 8.13 -10.63 17.38
C LEU A 201 8.89 -9.72 18.36
N ALA A 202 10.13 -10.07 18.70
CA ALA A 202 10.97 -9.24 19.57
C ALA A 202 11.26 -7.86 18.93
N HIS A 203 11.44 -7.81 17.60
CA HIS A 203 11.66 -6.54 16.89
C HIS A 203 10.37 -5.79 16.61
N ALA A 204 9.24 -6.49 16.43
CA ALA A 204 7.91 -5.86 16.40
C ALA A 204 7.61 -5.13 17.73
N LYS A 205 7.91 -5.75 18.87
CA LYS A 205 7.79 -5.11 20.20
C LYS A 205 8.64 -3.83 20.32
N LYS A 206 9.86 -3.83 19.78
CA LYS A 206 10.67 -2.60 19.76
C LYS A 206 10.01 -1.49 18.94
N LEU A 207 9.37 -1.81 17.81
CA LEU A 207 8.61 -0.81 17.05
C LEU A 207 7.40 -0.29 17.84
N GLN A 208 6.76 -1.13 18.67
CA GLN A 208 5.72 -0.68 19.61
C GLN A 208 6.27 0.22 20.71
N GLU A 209 7.43 -0.12 21.29
CA GLU A 209 8.12 0.73 22.26
C GLU A 209 8.51 2.11 21.67
N MET A 210 8.74 2.17 20.36
CA MET A 210 9.00 3.40 19.61
C MET A 210 7.72 4.17 19.22
N GLY A 211 6.52 3.57 19.43
CA GLY A 211 5.22 4.23 19.27
C GLY A 211 4.20 3.54 18.39
N ALA A 212 4.56 2.54 17.58
CA ALA A 212 3.56 1.82 16.79
C ALA A 212 2.57 1.10 17.70
N LYS A 213 1.26 1.19 17.42
CA LYS A 213 0.27 0.45 18.20
C LYS A 213 0.20 -1.02 17.80
N ASN A 214 0.03 -1.28 16.52
CA ASN A 214 -0.07 -2.63 15.99
C ASN A 214 0.95 -2.83 14.87
N VAL A 215 1.55 -4.03 14.77
CA VAL A 215 2.60 -4.35 13.81
C VAL A 215 2.22 -5.59 13.01
N LEU A 216 1.98 -5.44 11.71
CA LEU A 216 1.72 -6.51 10.76
C LEU A 216 2.98 -6.77 9.93
N ILE A 217 3.58 -7.96 10.05
CA ILE A 217 4.80 -8.33 9.32
C ILE A 217 4.44 -9.27 8.19
N SER A 218 4.67 -8.85 6.95
CA SER A 218 4.53 -9.73 5.79
C SER A 218 5.84 -10.49 5.52
N MET A 219 5.73 -11.79 5.19
CA MET A 219 6.88 -12.69 4.98
C MET A 219 6.80 -13.42 3.64
N ALA A 220 6.15 -12.81 2.65
CA ALA A 220 5.93 -13.40 1.32
C ALA A 220 5.40 -14.85 1.42
N GLY A 221 6.11 -15.84 0.83
CA GLY A 221 5.72 -17.25 0.85
C GLY A 221 5.68 -17.91 2.24
N ASP A 222 6.30 -17.28 3.25
CA ASP A 222 6.30 -17.77 4.63
C ASP A 222 5.06 -17.28 5.42
N GLY A 223 4.24 -16.41 4.82
CA GLY A 223 2.99 -15.94 5.41
C GLY A 223 3.10 -14.60 6.10
N ALA A 224 2.58 -14.49 7.33
CA ALA A 224 2.59 -13.24 8.08
C ALA A 224 2.56 -13.46 9.60
N LEU A 225 3.01 -12.42 10.32
CA LEU A 225 2.88 -12.28 11.77
C LEU A 225 2.17 -10.95 12.08
N PHE A 226 1.38 -10.95 13.13
CA PHE A 226 0.71 -9.74 13.60
C PHE A 226 0.82 -9.63 15.11
N LEU A 227 1.23 -8.47 15.60
CA LEU A 227 1.33 -8.14 17.02
C LEU A 227 0.42 -6.95 17.33
N THR A 228 -0.54 -7.15 18.22
CA THR A 228 -1.49 -6.12 18.67
C THR A 228 -0.89 -5.23 19.76
N GLU A 229 -1.45 -4.03 19.95
CA GLU A 229 -1.14 -3.12 21.05
C GLU A 229 -1.27 -3.80 22.44
N ALA A 230 -2.20 -4.74 22.58
CA ALA A 230 -2.40 -5.51 23.81
C ALA A 230 -1.35 -6.63 24.01
N GLY A 231 -0.44 -6.84 23.07
CA GLY A 231 0.59 -7.89 23.13
C GLY A 231 0.12 -9.26 22.65
N GLU A 232 -1.11 -9.37 22.12
CA GLU A 232 -1.60 -10.59 21.49
C GLU A 232 -0.92 -10.76 20.13
N SER A 233 -0.51 -11.99 19.80
CA SER A 233 0.14 -12.28 18.51
C SER A 233 -0.63 -13.32 17.71
N PHE A 234 -0.66 -13.12 16.39
CA PHE A 234 -1.24 -14.02 15.41
C PHE A 234 -0.18 -14.41 14.38
N LYS A 235 -0.23 -15.66 13.94
CA LYS A 235 0.62 -16.19 12.87
C LYS A 235 -0.21 -16.94 11.87
N SER A 236 0.14 -16.84 10.61
CA SER A 236 -0.41 -17.67 9.54
C SER A 236 0.68 -17.99 8.52
N PRO A 237 0.80 -19.24 8.06
CA PRO A 237 1.55 -19.53 6.84
C PRO A 237 0.84 -18.87 5.65
N ALA A 238 1.55 -18.68 4.55
CA ALA A 238 0.90 -18.28 3.31
C ALA A 238 -0.02 -19.42 2.81
N PRO A 239 -1.21 -19.09 2.29
CA PRO A 239 -2.01 -20.08 1.57
C PRO A 239 -1.22 -20.73 0.43
N ARG A 240 -1.58 -21.97 0.09
CA ARG A 240 -0.96 -22.64 -1.06
C ARG A 240 -1.49 -22.07 -2.37
N GLY A 241 -0.63 -21.77 -3.30
CA GLY A 241 -0.97 -21.26 -4.63
C GLY A 241 0.26 -21.09 -5.52
N THR A 242 0.04 -20.76 -6.76
CA THR A 242 1.12 -20.46 -7.71
C THR A 242 1.31 -18.95 -7.77
N LEU A 243 2.52 -18.48 -7.52
CA LEU A 243 2.86 -17.06 -7.66
C LEU A 243 2.74 -16.64 -9.13
N VAL A 244 1.88 -15.67 -9.40
CA VAL A 244 1.66 -15.06 -10.73
C VAL A 244 2.19 -13.64 -10.77
N ASN A 245 1.89 -12.82 -9.73
CA ASN A 245 2.30 -11.42 -9.68
C ASN A 245 2.42 -10.95 -8.23
N SER A 246 3.62 -10.63 -7.77
CA SER A 246 3.86 -10.15 -6.40
C SER A 246 3.51 -8.67 -6.18
N VAL A 247 3.33 -7.91 -7.28
CA VAL A 247 3.06 -6.46 -7.22
C VAL A 247 1.68 -6.21 -6.61
N GLY A 248 1.62 -5.34 -5.61
CA GLY A 248 0.38 -5.00 -4.92
C GLY A 248 -0.09 -6.01 -3.86
N ALA A 249 0.60 -7.16 -3.67
CA ALA A 249 0.24 -8.12 -2.63
C ALA A 249 0.29 -7.53 -1.22
N GLY A 250 1.29 -6.69 -0.93
CA GLY A 250 1.38 -5.99 0.34
C GLY A 250 0.28 -4.95 0.55
N ASP A 251 -0.08 -4.21 -0.51
CA ASP A 251 -1.17 -3.24 -0.50
C ASP A 251 -2.52 -3.97 -0.29
N SER A 252 -2.68 -5.12 -0.95
CA SER A 252 -3.84 -5.99 -0.82
C SER A 252 -3.98 -6.56 0.60
N MET A 253 -2.86 -6.89 1.26
CA MET A 253 -2.86 -7.33 2.66
C MET A 253 -3.38 -6.21 3.58
N VAL A 254 -2.99 -4.96 3.37
CA VAL A 254 -3.53 -3.80 4.12
C VAL A 254 -5.03 -3.65 3.88
N ALA A 255 -5.47 -3.72 2.63
CA ALA A 255 -6.88 -3.61 2.28
C ALA A 255 -7.73 -4.73 2.90
N GLY A 256 -7.27 -5.97 2.79
CA GLY A 256 -7.94 -7.13 3.40
C GLY A 256 -7.98 -7.07 4.92
N PHE A 257 -6.90 -6.61 5.57
CA PHE A 257 -6.86 -6.39 7.00
C PHE A 257 -7.92 -5.37 7.43
N LEU A 258 -8.02 -4.24 6.74
CA LEU A 258 -9.03 -3.23 7.01
C LEU A 258 -10.45 -3.75 6.80
N ALA A 259 -10.71 -4.42 5.67
CA ALA A 259 -12.01 -4.99 5.38
C ALA A 259 -12.43 -6.00 6.46
N GLY A 260 -11.52 -6.91 6.85
CA GLY A 260 -11.78 -7.88 7.91
C GLY A 260 -12.03 -7.26 9.28
N PHE A 261 -11.31 -6.17 9.60
CA PHE A 261 -11.51 -5.43 10.84
C PHE A 261 -12.88 -4.75 10.88
N GLU A 262 -13.27 -4.05 9.82
CA GLU A 262 -14.57 -3.38 9.74
C GLU A 262 -15.74 -4.38 9.71
N GLU A 263 -15.67 -5.44 8.90
CA GLU A 263 -16.72 -6.46 8.78
C GLU A 263 -17.00 -7.20 10.09
N SER A 264 -15.97 -7.39 10.91
CA SER A 264 -16.08 -8.13 12.17
C SER A 264 -16.35 -7.27 13.40
N GLY A 265 -16.49 -5.96 13.23
CA GLY A 265 -16.65 -5.05 14.37
C GLY A 265 -15.39 -4.97 15.25
N GLY A 266 -14.21 -5.13 14.68
CA GLY A 266 -12.93 -4.95 15.37
C GLY A 266 -12.17 -6.22 15.76
N SER A 267 -12.52 -7.41 15.23
CA SER A 267 -11.78 -8.64 15.51
C SER A 267 -10.40 -8.63 14.84
N TRP A 268 -9.34 -8.65 15.64
CA TRP A 268 -7.96 -8.74 15.18
C TRP A 268 -7.69 -10.03 14.41
N GLN A 269 -8.24 -11.14 14.86
CA GLN A 269 -8.10 -12.42 14.19
C GLN A 269 -8.69 -12.38 12.78
N ARG A 270 -9.92 -11.89 12.63
CA ARG A 270 -10.57 -11.77 11.32
C ARG A 270 -9.82 -10.81 10.40
N ALA A 271 -9.37 -9.67 10.91
CA ALA A 271 -8.56 -8.70 10.19
C ALA A 271 -7.27 -9.34 9.65
N PHE A 272 -6.55 -10.04 10.51
CA PHE A 272 -5.29 -10.69 10.17
C PHE A 272 -5.45 -11.75 9.07
N PHE A 273 -6.35 -12.73 9.27
CA PHE A 273 -6.53 -13.80 8.29
C PHE A 273 -7.06 -13.27 6.95
N MET A 274 -7.98 -12.31 6.98
CA MET A 274 -8.46 -11.68 5.75
C MET A 274 -7.35 -10.90 5.04
N GLY A 275 -6.46 -10.24 5.78
CA GLY A 275 -5.25 -9.60 5.22
C GLY A 275 -4.35 -10.61 4.51
N VAL A 276 -4.04 -11.74 5.16
CA VAL A 276 -3.20 -12.81 4.60
C VAL A 276 -3.85 -13.40 3.33
N ALA A 277 -5.15 -13.73 3.39
CA ALA A 277 -5.88 -14.25 2.24
C ALA A 277 -5.88 -13.28 1.06
N THR A 278 -6.10 -11.98 1.33
CA THR A 278 -6.18 -10.95 0.28
C THR A 278 -4.83 -10.70 -0.37
N GLY A 279 -3.75 -10.61 0.42
CA GLY A 279 -2.39 -10.49 -0.11
C GLY A 279 -2.00 -11.69 -0.97
N SER A 280 -2.34 -12.90 -0.53
CA SER A 280 -2.07 -14.14 -1.27
C SER A 280 -2.93 -14.25 -2.54
N ALA A 281 -4.20 -13.86 -2.49
CA ALA A 281 -5.08 -13.86 -3.67
C ALA A 281 -4.52 -12.94 -4.77
N SER A 282 -4.05 -11.74 -4.42
CA SER A 282 -3.38 -10.87 -5.38
C SER A 282 -2.08 -11.49 -5.92
N ALA A 283 -1.31 -12.15 -5.08
CA ALA A 283 -0.06 -12.80 -5.51
C ALA A 283 -0.30 -13.98 -6.49
N PHE A 284 -1.46 -14.63 -6.42
CA PHE A 284 -1.83 -15.76 -7.27
C PHE A 284 -2.63 -15.34 -8.50
N SER A 285 -2.93 -14.07 -8.67
CA SER A 285 -3.70 -13.52 -9.79
C SER A 285 -2.85 -12.58 -10.63
N GLU A 286 -3.24 -12.35 -11.89
CA GLU A 286 -2.64 -11.31 -12.74
C GLU A 286 -3.02 -9.90 -12.27
N ASN A 287 -4.20 -9.78 -11.65
CA ASN A 287 -4.78 -8.53 -11.16
C ASN A 287 -4.89 -8.55 -9.63
N LEU A 288 -5.29 -7.41 -9.08
CA LEU A 288 -5.56 -7.28 -7.65
C LEU A 288 -6.74 -8.18 -7.23
N ALA A 289 -6.65 -8.72 -6.00
CA ALA A 289 -7.59 -9.68 -5.44
C ALA A 289 -9.05 -9.26 -5.56
N THR A 290 -9.92 -10.21 -5.84
CA THR A 290 -11.37 -10.08 -5.82
C THR A 290 -11.97 -10.81 -4.61
N ARG A 291 -13.19 -10.44 -4.21
CA ARG A 291 -13.89 -11.07 -3.07
C ARG A 291 -13.95 -12.60 -3.18
N PRO A 292 -14.37 -13.21 -4.32
CA PRO A 292 -14.42 -14.66 -4.44
C PRO A 292 -13.07 -15.35 -4.26
N GLU A 293 -11.97 -14.78 -4.78
CA GLU A 293 -10.61 -15.31 -4.62
C GLU A 293 -10.18 -15.29 -3.15
N VAL A 294 -10.44 -14.18 -2.46
CA VAL A 294 -10.13 -14.03 -1.03
C VAL A 294 -10.91 -15.03 -0.19
N GLU A 295 -12.22 -15.16 -0.43
CA GLU A 295 -13.06 -16.11 0.31
C GLU A 295 -12.66 -17.57 0.09
N ALA A 296 -12.20 -17.90 -1.11
CA ALA A 296 -11.70 -19.26 -1.41
C ALA A 296 -10.45 -19.58 -0.58
N LEU A 297 -9.53 -18.65 -0.42
CA LEU A 297 -8.32 -18.85 0.39
C LEU A 297 -8.61 -18.81 1.89
N LEU A 298 -9.50 -17.92 2.32
CA LEU A 298 -9.83 -17.72 3.72
C LEU A 298 -10.49 -18.96 4.39
N ARG A 299 -11.14 -19.83 3.61
CA ARG A 299 -11.71 -21.09 4.11
C ARG A 299 -10.65 -22.10 4.54
N ASN A 300 -9.41 -21.89 4.11
CA ASN A 300 -8.28 -22.80 4.35
C ASN A 300 -7.28 -22.22 5.37
N LEU A 301 -7.57 -21.06 5.94
CA LEU A 301 -6.81 -20.40 7.00
C LEU A 301 -7.55 -20.51 8.35
#